data_c2373c575d90b5f8fe591487c55292ca
#
_entry.id   c2373c575d90b5f8fe591487c55292ca
#
_cell.length_a   1.000
_cell.length_b   1.000
_cell.length_c   1.000
_cell.angle_alpha   90.00
_cell.angle_beta   90.00
_cell.angle_gamma   90.00
#
_symmetry.space_group_name_H-M   'P 1'
#
loop_
_entity.id
_entity.type
_entity.pdbx_description
1 polymer ?
#
loop_
_entity_poly.entity_id
_entity_poly.type
_entity_poly.pdbx_seq_one_letter_code
_entity_poly.pdbx_strand_id
1 'polypeptide(L)'
;MKKDPATNIQYLNQFGEFGDVNPSITDSATYTFMKAKTMLDTFHGEAEGCFLYSRHWNPSNKYLADALAAMEGTPAAWVTASGMAAITNTILQLCNAGDHIVTSVTTYGGTFAFLNNYLKKFNISVTFVNIEDLESVKNAIRPETKLIYTETMTNPMLQISDIPSLAEIANNANIRLVVDNTFTPMIVSPFKLGAHIVVYSMTKFINGKNDCVAGAICADEDFILQLSDVNTGTSMLLGPVLDPLRSSSILKNLHTLHIRMQKHSENALYLAQRFQEIGLKSNYPGLPEHKSHDLFTRIMNKGFGYGGMISIDMETSEKANKLMELMQEEGVGYLAVSLGYFKTLFSNSGKSTSSEVPEDIQRAMGMSEGLVRFSVGLDHDICLTYELIKKCFYQL
;
A
#
# COMPACT_ATOMS: atom_id res chain seq x y z
N MET A 1 11.71 -23.44 7.63
CA MET A 1 10.54 -23.25 6.76
C MET A 1 10.28 -21.77 6.65
N LYS A 2 10.12 -21.21 5.43
CA LYS A 2 9.68 -19.82 5.27
C LYS A 2 8.20 -19.77 5.71
N LYS A 3 7.90 -19.06 6.80
CA LYS A 3 6.55 -18.90 7.32
C LYS A 3 5.79 -17.88 6.47
N ASP A 4 4.46 -18.01 6.40
CA ASP A 4 3.61 -17.01 5.76
C ASP A 4 3.54 -15.71 6.60
N PRO A 5 3.06 -14.58 6.04
CA PRO A 5 3.01 -13.30 6.73
C PRO A 5 2.27 -13.31 8.08
N ALA A 6 1.13 -14.01 8.17
CA ALA A 6 0.35 -14.08 9.41
C ALA A 6 1.09 -14.86 10.48
N THR A 7 1.68 -15.99 10.11
CA THR A 7 2.52 -16.81 11.00
C THR A 7 3.73 -16.02 11.48
N ASN A 8 4.38 -15.21 10.63
CA ASN A 8 5.50 -14.38 11.04
C ASN A 8 5.13 -13.39 12.14
N ILE A 9 3.97 -12.72 12.02
CA ILE A 9 3.48 -11.81 13.06
C ILE A 9 3.16 -12.58 14.35
N GLN A 10 2.49 -13.72 14.26
CA GLN A 10 2.07 -14.50 15.42
C GLN A 10 3.25 -15.05 16.24
N TYR A 11 4.37 -15.35 15.58
CA TYR A 11 5.57 -15.86 16.25
C TYR A 11 6.58 -14.75 16.58
N LEU A 12 6.25 -13.50 16.35
CA LEU A 12 7.05 -12.38 16.82
C LEU A 12 6.86 -12.21 18.33
N ASN A 13 7.94 -12.34 19.08
CA ASN A 13 7.91 -12.12 20.53
C ASN A 13 7.87 -10.60 20.79
N GLN A 14 6.68 -10.08 21.03
CA GLN A 14 6.46 -8.70 21.45
C GLN A 14 5.65 -8.68 22.74
N PHE A 15 6.24 -8.11 23.79
CA PHE A 15 5.60 -7.86 25.07
C PHE A 15 6.09 -6.52 25.61
N GLY A 16 5.32 -5.93 26.52
CA GLY A 16 5.67 -4.65 27.13
C GLY A 16 6.88 -4.72 28.05
N GLU A 17 7.50 -3.58 28.33
CA GLU A 17 8.68 -3.43 29.16
C GLU A 17 8.51 -4.04 30.57
N PHE A 18 7.29 -4.03 31.09
CA PHE A 18 6.94 -4.61 32.39
C PHE A 18 6.30 -6.02 32.29
N GLY A 19 6.43 -6.68 31.15
CA GLY A 19 5.84 -7.99 30.91
C GLY A 19 4.39 -7.95 30.44
N ASP A 20 3.89 -6.79 30.03
CA ASP A 20 2.54 -6.63 29.50
C ASP A 20 2.37 -7.44 28.21
N VAL A 21 1.29 -8.20 28.10
CA VAL A 21 0.97 -8.96 26.88
C VAL A 21 0.77 -8.06 25.66
N ASN A 22 0.24 -6.86 25.88
CA ASN A 22 0.16 -5.83 24.86
C ASN A 22 1.11 -4.68 25.23
N PRO A 23 2.07 -4.31 24.38
CA PRO A 23 3.05 -3.27 24.69
C PRO A 23 2.39 -1.95 25.13
N SER A 24 2.97 -1.32 26.15
CA SER A 24 2.53 -0.02 26.65
C SER A 24 2.68 1.06 25.59
N ILE A 25 1.86 2.10 25.68
CA ILE A 25 1.96 3.26 24.79
C ILE A 25 2.93 4.25 25.39
N THR A 26 4.00 4.58 24.67
CA THR A 26 4.98 5.58 25.08
C THR A 26 4.60 6.94 24.50
N ASP A 27 3.80 7.69 25.22
CA ASP A 27 3.38 9.06 24.86
C ASP A 27 4.38 10.08 25.40
N SER A 28 5.58 10.12 24.80
CA SER A 28 6.65 11.03 25.19
C SER A 28 7.40 11.54 23.96
N ALA A 29 7.67 12.85 23.92
CA ALA A 29 8.48 13.45 22.87
C ALA A 29 9.98 13.28 23.08
N THR A 30 10.43 13.16 24.34
CA THR A 30 11.85 13.08 24.70
C THR A 30 12.06 12.13 25.89
N TYR A 31 13.30 11.73 26.10
CA TYR A 31 13.68 10.73 27.09
C TYR A 31 14.80 11.26 27.98
N THR A 32 14.86 10.81 29.25
CA THR A 32 15.89 11.17 30.19
C THR A 32 16.92 10.05 30.36
N PHE A 33 18.14 10.41 30.75
CA PHE A 33 19.23 9.48 30.96
C PHE A 33 19.80 9.64 32.36
N MET A 34 20.09 8.53 33.01
CA MET A 34 20.72 8.51 34.34
C MET A 34 22.21 8.92 34.27
N LYS A 35 22.84 8.80 33.12
CA LYS A 35 24.26 9.17 32.88
C LYS A 35 24.39 9.88 31.55
N ALA A 36 25.15 10.98 31.52
CA ALA A 36 25.46 11.73 30.31
C ALA A 36 26.15 10.85 29.24
N LYS A 37 26.97 9.89 29.65
CA LYS A 37 27.60 8.93 28.75
C LYS A 37 26.55 8.11 27.98
N THR A 38 25.53 7.57 28.63
CA THR A 38 24.47 6.79 27.97
C THR A 38 23.74 7.62 26.91
N MET A 39 23.49 8.91 27.19
CA MET A 39 22.92 9.81 26.19
C MET A 39 23.83 9.95 24.95
N LEU A 40 25.13 10.10 25.16
CA LEU A 40 26.10 10.20 24.08
C LEU A 40 26.17 8.89 23.26
N ASP A 41 26.25 7.74 23.95
CA ASP A 41 26.27 6.41 23.32
C ASP A 41 25.00 6.19 22.49
N THR A 42 23.83 6.66 23.00
CA THR A 42 22.56 6.59 22.25
C THR A 42 22.60 7.44 20.96
N PHE A 43 23.22 8.65 21.02
CA PHE A 43 23.43 9.47 19.82
C PHE A 43 24.29 8.78 18.75
N HIS A 44 25.23 7.95 19.17
CA HIS A 44 26.10 7.20 18.28
C HIS A 44 25.52 5.85 17.84
N GLY A 45 24.32 5.48 18.33
CA GLY A 45 23.70 4.18 18.06
C GLY A 45 24.36 3.00 18.81
N GLU A 46 25.17 3.29 19.84
CA GLU A 46 25.92 2.29 20.61
C GLU A 46 25.14 1.77 21.84
N ALA A 47 24.02 2.42 22.20
CA ALA A 47 23.18 2.04 23.34
C ALA A 47 21.88 1.38 22.86
N GLU A 48 21.75 0.08 23.04
CA GLU A 48 20.54 -0.66 22.73
C GLU A 48 19.38 -0.32 23.69
N GLY A 49 18.15 -0.33 23.19
CA GLY A 49 16.93 -0.10 23.99
C GLY A 49 16.76 1.30 24.52
N CYS A 50 17.62 2.24 24.10
CA CYS A 50 17.56 3.65 24.49
C CYS A 50 16.96 4.50 23.37
N PHE A 51 16.21 5.53 23.75
CA PHE A 51 15.57 6.48 22.84
C PHE A 51 15.99 7.90 23.22
N LEU A 52 16.14 8.79 22.22
CA LEU A 52 16.53 10.19 22.41
C LEU A 52 15.32 11.12 22.30
N TYR A 53 14.60 10.99 21.20
CA TYR A 53 13.54 11.89 20.80
C TYR A 53 12.59 11.18 19.83
N SER A 54 11.29 11.34 19.99
CA SER A 54 10.29 10.56 19.24
C SER A 54 10.26 10.85 17.73
N ARG A 55 10.80 11.99 17.26
CA ARG A 55 11.00 12.20 15.83
C ARG A 55 12.06 11.25 15.26
N HIS A 56 13.08 10.93 16.06
CA HIS A 56 14.09 9.95 15.67
C HIS A 56 13.54 8.53 15.82
N TRP A 57 13.07 8.16 17.01
CA TRP A 57 12.44 6.87 17.26
C TRP A 57 11.60 6.89 18.54
N ASN A 58 10.51 6.11 18.53
CA ASN A 58 9.62 5.95 19.68
C ASN A 58 9.34 4.46 19.91
N PRO A 59 9.31 3.95 21.16
CA PRO A 59 9.04 2.54 21.44
C PRO A 59 7.77 1.98 20.79
N SER A 60 6.66 2.74 20.83
CA SER A 60 5.39 2.30 20.21
C SER A 60 5.50 2.20 18.68
N ASN A 61 6.25 3.12 18.05
CA ASN A 61 6.52 3.06 16.62
C ASN A 61 7.42 1.86 16.27
N LYS A 62 8.38 1.54 17.15
CA LYS A 62 9.25 0.37 16.97
C LYS A 62 8.46 -0.94 17.00
N TYR A 63 7.56 -1.13 17.94
CA TYR A 63 6.72 -2.33 18.00
C TYR A 63 5.92 -2.52 16.71
N LEU A 64 5.32 -1.45 16.17
CA LEU A 64 4.60 -1.51 14.91
C LEU A 64 5.54 -1.80 13.74
N ALA A 65 6.70 -1.15 13.67
CA ALA A 65 7.70 -1.36 12.62
C ALA A 65 8.20 -2.82 12.60
N ASP A 66 8.52 -3.38 13.75
CA ASP A 66 8.96 -4.79 13.87
C ASP A 66 7.88 -5.76 13.39
N ALA A 67 6.62 -5.51 13.70
CA ALA A 67 5.50 -6.32 13.23
C ALA A 67 5.29 -6.22 11.71
N LEU A 68 5.49 -5.02 11.12
CA LEU A 68 5.41 -4.81 9.67
C LEU A 68 6.59 -5.46 8.95
N ALA A 69 7.81 -5.37 9.49
CA ALA A 69 8.98 -6.08 8.98
C ALA A 69 8.76 -7.60 8.99
N ALA A 70 8.21 -8.15 10.08
CA ALA A 70 7.86 -9.57 10.18
C ALA A 70 6.78 -9.96 9.16
N MET A 71 5.76 -9.12 8.95
CA MET A 71 4.69 -9.32 7.96
C MET A 71 5.27 -9.40 6.56
N GLU A 72 6.08 -8.43 6.16
CA GLU A 72 6.65 -8.38 4.80
C GLU A 72 7.78 -9.38 4.61
N GLY A 73 8.48 -9.71 5.68
CA GLY A 73 9.66 -10.57 5.69
C GLY A 73 10.95 -9.81 5.37
N THR A 74 10.99 -8.50 5.69
CA THR A 74 12.16 -7.64 5.59
C THR A 74 12.97 -7.65 6.89
N PRO A 75 14.27 -7.31 6.85
CA PRO A 75 15.08 -7.13 8.04
C PRO A 75 14.58 -6.00 8.95
N ALA A 76 14.08 -4.90 8.37
CA ALA A 76 13.62 -3.74 9.13
C ALA A 76 12.43 -3.04 8.46
N ALA A 77 11.79 -2.13 9.21
CA ALA A 77 10.77 -1.23 8.70
C ALA A 77 10.81 0.14 9.41
N TRP A 78 10.24 1.14 8.75
CA TRP A 78 10.02 2.48 9.28
C TRP A 78 8.55 2.86 9.17
N VAL A 79 8.01 3.60 10.14
CA VAL A 79 6.62 4.06 10.13
C VAL A 79 6.56 5.57 9.92
N THR A 80 5.55 6.02 9.16
CA THR A 80 5.37 7.42 8.77
C THR A 80 3.94 7.89 8.99
N ALA A 81 3.73 9.21 9.06
CA ALA A 81 2.44 9.83 9.28
C ALA A 81 1.42 9.63 8.13
N SER A 82 1.84 9.14 6.97
CA SER A 82 0.96 8.85 5.83
C SER A 82 1.62 7.92 4.82
N GLY A 83 0.81 7.25 3.97
CA GLY A 83 1.33 6.49 2.83
C GLY A 83 2.12 7.36 1.86
N MET A 84 1.66 8.59 1.59
CA MET A 84 2.42 9.54 0.77
C MET A 84 3.77 9.89 1.40
N ALA A 85 3.85 10.01 2.72
CA ALA A 85 5.12 10.24 3.39
C ALA A 85 6.07 9.03 3.23
N ALA A 86 5.56 7.79 3.26
CA ALA A 86 6.37 6.62 2.97
C ALA A 86 6.93 6.66 1.55
N ILE A 87 6.10 6.97 0.56
CA ILE A 87 6.50 7.07 -0.86
C ILE A 87 7.51 8.20 -1.06
N THR A 88 7.19 9.42 -0.59
CA THR A 88 8.03 10.61 -0.83
C THR A 88 9.38 10.51 -0.13
N ASN A 89 9.42 10.01 1.11
CA ASN A 89 10.68 9.82 1.83
C ASN A 89 11.56 8.75 1.16
N THR A 90 10.98 7.65 0.70
CA THR A 90 11.71 6.61 -0.04
C THR A 90 12.33 7.17 -1.31
N ILE A 91 11.55 7.89 -2.11
CA ILE A 91 12.02 8.43 -3.40
C ILE A 91 13.08 9.51 -3.19
N LEU A 92 12.85 10.44 -2.26
CA LEU A 92 13.81 11.52 -1.97
C LEU A 92 15.08 11.02 -1.27
N GLN A 93 15.04 9.86 -0.60
CA GLN A 93 16.25 9.22 -0.05
C GLN A 93 17.10 8.57 -1.14
N LEU A 94 16.45 8.05 -2.20
CA LEU A 94 17.14 7.35 -3.28
C LEU A 94 17.63 8.27 -4.40
N CYS A 95 16.99 9.42 -4.60
CA CYS A 95 17.22 10.30 -5.75
C CYS A 95 17.77 11.64 -5.38
N ASN A 96 18.76 12.10 -6.15
CA ASN A 96 19.33 13.45 -6.12
C ASN A 96 18.91 14.24 -7.36
N ALA A 97 19.24 15.54 -7.38
CA ALA A 97 19.05 16.37 -8.57
C ALA A 97 19.82 15.80 -9.79
N GLY A 98 19.17 15.64 -10.91
CA GLY A 98 19.68 15.02 -12.13
C GLY A 98 19.33 13.55 -12.29
N ASP A 99 18.83 12.89 -11.24
CA ASP A 99 18.45 11.48 -11.29
C ASP A 99 17.13 11.24 -12.04
N HIS A 100 16.88 9.97 -12.35
CA HIS A 100 15.74 9.52 -13.13
C HIS A 100 15.02 8.36 -12.48
N ILE A 101 13.70 8.30 -12.70
CA ILE A 101 12.79 7.26 -12.22
C ILE A 101 12.02 6.67 -13.41
N VAL A 102 11.89 5.34 -13.43
CA VAL A 102 10.93 4.63 -14.30
C VAL A 102 9.72 4.23 -13.46
N THR A 103 8.52 4.48 -13.94
CA THR A 103 7.29 4.18 -13.17
C THR A 103 6.14 3.74 -14.06
N SER A 104 5.17 3.03 -13.46
CA SER A 104 3.92 2.71 -14.13
C SER A 104 3.11 3.95 -14.46
N VAL A 105 2.54 4.00 -15.67
CA VAL A 105 1.54 5.02 -16.03
C VAL A 105 0.26 4.85 -15.21
N THR A 106 -0.09 3.60 -14.86
CA THR A 106 -1.22 3.27 -13.98
C THR A 106 -0.77 3.27 -12.53
N THR A 107 -0.66 4.44 -11.91
CA THR A 107 -0.31 4.58 -10.49
C THR A 107 -1.32 5.46 -9.76
N TYR A 108 -1.38 5.35 -8.44
CA TYR A 108 -2.26 6.16 -7.60
C TYR A 108 -2.11 7.65 -7.92
N GLY A 109 -3.23 8.38 -8.05
CA GLY A 109 -3.24 9.79 -8.48
C GLY A 109 -2.32 10.71 -7.67
N GLY A 110 -2.29 10.56 -6.34
CA GLY A 110 -1.37 11.32 -5.49
C GLY A 110 0.11 11.03 -5.79
N THR A 111 0.45 9.77 -6.08
CA THR A 111 1.80 9.37 -6.48
C THR A 111 2.12 9.90 -7.89
N PHE A 112 1.16 9.82 -8.82
CA PHE A 112 1.31 10.40 -10.16
C PHE A 112 1.61 11.90 -10.06
N ALA A 113 0.82 12.65 -9.29
CA ALA A 113 1.02 14.08 -9.11
C ALA A 113 2.39 14.41 -8.49
N PHE A 114 2.85 13.64 -7.52
CA PHE A 114 4.16 13.79 -6.93
C PHE A 114 5.27 13.56 -7.98
N LEU A 115 5.22 12.46 -8.69
CA LEU A 115 6.21 12.08 -9.71
C LEU A 115 6.22 13.05 -10.89
N ASN A 116 5.05 13.35 -11.46
CA ASN A 116 4.93 14.14 -12.69
C ASN A 116 5.11 15.65 -12.47
N ASN A 117 4.63 16.17 -11.33
CA ASN A 117 4.56 17.62 -11.11
C ASN A 117 5.57 18.11 -10.06
N TYR A 118 5.67 17.38 -8.93
CA TYR A 118 6.43 17.88 -7.78
C TYR A 118 7.93 17.63 -7.90
N LEU A 119 8.35 16.45 -8.40
CA LEU A 119 9.77 16.09 -8.56
C LEU A 119 10.53 16.98 -9.55
N LYS A 120 9.84 17.64 -10.47
CA LYS A 120 10.43 18.65 -11.37
C LYS A 120 11.11 19.79 -10.62
N LYS A 121 10.59 20.14 -9.42
CA LYS A 121 11.19 21.17 -8.55
C LYS A 121 12.55 20.76 -8.00
N PHE A 122 12.84 19.47 -7.94
CA PHE A 122 14.10 18.90 -7.48
C PHE A 122 15.00 18.46 -8.64
N ASN A 123 14.64 18.80 -9.89
CA ASN A 123 15.37 18.38 -11.09
C ASN A 123 15.52 16.83 -11.17
N ILE A 124 14.49 16.10 -10.74
CA ILE A 124 14.39 14.64 -10.90
C ILE A 124 13.42 14.37 -12.04
N SER A 125 13.87 13.59 -13.01
CA SER A 125 13.08 13.25 -14.20
C SER A 125 12.38 11.90 -14.05
N VAL A 126 11.22 11.75 -14.72
CA VAL A 126 10.40 10.54 -14.63
C VAL A 126 9.96 10.08 -16.03
N THR A 127 10.07 8.80 -16.31
CA THR A 127 9.49 8.15 -17.49
C THR A 127 8.37 7.22 -17.06
N PHE A 128 7.17 7.48 -17.58
CA PHE A 128 5.99 6.65 -17.37
C PHE A 128 5.91 5.60 -18.46
N VAL A 129 5.73 4.32 -18.08
CA VAL A 129 5.66 3.18 -18.99
C VAL A 129 4.45 2.29 -18.69
N ASN A 130 4.03 1.48 -19.64
CA ASN A 130 3.18 0.35 -19.31
C ASN A 130 4.00 -0.70 -18.58
N ILE A 131 3.74 -0.87 -17.28
CA ILE A 131 4.54 -1.76 -16.41
C ILE A 131 4.40 -3.24 -16.75
N GLU A 132 3.34 -3.63 -17.49
CA GLU A 132 3.15 -4.99 -17.97
C GLU A 132 4.02 -5.29 -19.20
N ASP A 133 4.52 -4.27 -19.89
CA ASP A 133 5.48 -4.39 -21.01
C ASP A 133 6.91 -4.26 -20.50
N LEU A 134 7.51 -5.40 -20.15
CA LEU A 134 8.87 -5.47 -19.60
C LEU A 134 9.93 -4.91 -20.56
N GLU A 135 9.72 -4.97 -21.88
CA GLU A 135 10.65 -4.36 -22.85
C GLU A 135 10.56 -2.83 -22.81
N SER A 136 9.36 -2.27 -22.70
CA SER A 136 9.20 -0.83 -22.46
C SER A 136 9.89 -0.37 -21.17
N VAL A 137 9.82 -1.17 -20.10
CA VAL A 137 10.52 -0.89 -18.84
C VAL A 137 12.05 -0.87 -19.05
N LYS A 138 12.61 -1.89 -19.69
CA LYS A 138 14.06 -1.97 -19.99
C LYS A 138 14.53 -0.80 -20.82
N ASN A 139 13.79 -0.46 -21.89
CA ASN A 139 14.13 0.63 -22.81
C ASN A 139 14.04 2.02 -22.16
N ALA A 140 13.27 2.18 -21.09
CA ALA A 140 13.16 3.41 -20.34
C ALA A 140 14.33 3.64 -19.35
N ILE A 141 15.11 2.60 -19.05
CA ILE A 141 16.26 2.71 -18.14
C ILE A 141 17.41 3.41 -18.85
N ARG A 142 18.02 4.37 -18.20
CA ARG A 142 19.18 5.16 -18.65
C ARG A 142 20.20 5.31 -17.52
N PRO A 143 21.41 5.83 -17.77
CA PRO A 143 22.47 5.90 -16.74
C PRO A 143 22.08 6.63 -15.47
N GLU A 144 21.20 7.63 -15.56
CA GLU A 144 20.72 8.43 -14.43
C GLU A 144 19.60 7.74 -13.66
N THR A 145 19.07 6.61 -14.14
CA THR A 145 17.97 5.90 -13.46
C THR A 145 18.43 5.36 -12.11
N LYS A 146 17.66 5.62 -11.05
CA LYS A 146 17.94 5.15 -9.69
C LYS A 146 16.96 4.08 -9.23
N LEU A 147 15.71 4.17 -9.71
CA LEU A 147 14.70 3.22 -9.29
C LEU A 147 13.63 2.98 -10.36
N ILE A 148 12.99 1.82 -10.24
CA ILE A 148 11.68 1.51 -10.81
C ILE A 148 10.68 1.60 -9.66
N TYR A 149 9.59 2.36 -9.85
CA TYR A 149 8.47 2.41 -8.91
C TYR A 149 7.23 1.77 -9.53
N THR A 150 6.57 0.89 -8.79
CA THR A 150 5.30 0.29 -9.22
C THR A 150 4.40 -0.04 -8.03
N GLU A 151 3.14 -0.38 -8.32
CA GLU A 151 2.19 -0.96 -7.37
C GLU A 151 2.07 -2.46 -7.65
N THR A 152 1.91 -3.28 -6.61
CA THR A 152 1.65 -4.72 -6.81
C THR A 152 0.38 -4.94 -7.63
N MET A 153 -0.68 -4.20 -7.27
CA MET A 153 -1.96 -4.14 -7.97
C MET A 153 -2.30 -2.67 -8.19
N THR A 154 -2.40 -2.25 -9.44
CA THR A 154 -2.55 -0.83 -9.79
C THR A 154 -3.95 -0.30 -9.49
N ASN A 155 -4.02 0.97 -9.13
CA ASN A 155 -5.27 1.69 -8.88
C ASN A 155 -5.58 2.64 -10.05
N PRO A 156 -6.75 2.56 -10.73
CA PRO A 156 -7.90 1.69 -10.44
C PRO A 156 -8.02 0.45 -11.34
N MET A 157 -7.07 0.23 -12.23
CA MET A 157 -7.19 -0.76 -13.32
C MET A 157 -6.97 -2.20 -12.84
N LEU A 158 -6.49 -2.41 -11.61
CA LEU A 158 -6.22 -3.71 -11.00
C LEU A 158 -5.25 -4.59 -11.84
N GLN A 159 -4.36 -3.97 -12.59
CA GLN A 159 -3.27 -4.65 -13.30
C GLN A 159 -2.25 -5.16 -12.27
N ILE A 160 -1.66 -6.30 -12.51
CA ILE A 160 -0.69 -6.92 -11.61
C ILE A 160 0.71 -6.76 -12.17
N SER A 161 1.61 -6.18 -11.39
CA SER A 161 3.03 -6.07 -11.77
C SER A 161 3.75 -7.41 -11.64
N ASP A 162 4.52 -7.79 -12.64
CA ASP A 162 5.42 -8.96 -12.58
C ASP A 162 6.66 -8.60 -11.75
N ILE A 163 6.48 -8.60 -10.42
CA ILE A 163 7.52 -8.19 -9.47
C ILE A 163 8.82 -9.00 -9.65
N PRO A 164 8.80 -10.35 -9.81
CA PRO A 164 10.02 -11.11 -10.06
C PRO A 164 10.79 -10.63 -11.29
N SER A 165 10.10 -10.42 -12.40
CA SER A 165 10.75 -9.95 -13.64
C SER A 165 11.25 -8.50 -13.53
N LEU A 166 10.50 -7.63 -12.86
CA LEU A 166 10.93 -6.25 -12.58
C LEU A 166 12.14 -6.21 -11.63
N ALA A 167 12.20 -7.11 -10.66
CA ALA A 167 13.34 -7.23 -9.76
C ALA A 167 14.61 -7.67 -10.51
N GLU A 168 14.48 -8.62 -11.44
CA GLU A 168 15.59 -9.04 -12.32
C GLU A 168 16.09 -7.86 -13.17
N ILE A 169 15.19 -7.10 -13.79
CA ILE A 169 15.54 -5.91 -14.57
C ILE A 169 16.28 -4.88 -13.69
N ALA A 170 15.74 -4.60 -12.50
CA ALA A 170 16.33 -3.64 -11.57
C ALA A 170 17.74 -4.08 -11.12
N ASN A 171 17.90 -5.35 -10.76
CA ASN A 171 19.19 -5.92 -10.36
C ASN A 171 20.24 -5.85 -11.48
N ASN A 172 19.86 -6.22 -12.70
CA ASN A 172 20.75 -6.18 -13.87
C ASN A 172 21.21 -4.75 -14.21
N ALA A 173 20.37 -3.75 -13.92
CA ALA A 173 20.67 -2.33 -14.10
C ALA A 173 21.34 -1.67 -12.87
N ASN A 174 21.50 -2.42 -11.77
CA ASN A 174 21.99 -1.91 -10.47
C ASN A 174 21.19 -0.71 -9.95
N ILE A 175 19.85 -0.81 -10.05
CA ILE A 175 18.89 0.19 -9.56
C ILE A 175 17.93 -0.45 -8.55
N ARG A 176 17.18 0.35 -7.79
CA ARG A 176 16.23 -0.16 -6.79
C ARG A 176 14.85 -0.41 -7.40
N LEU A 177 14.19 -1.49 -6.99
CA LEU A 177 12.75 -1.72 -7.23
C LEU A 177 11.99 -1.35 -5.96
N VAL A 178 11.13 -0.33 -6.07
CA VAL A 178 10.22 0.12 -5.01
C VAL A 178 8.80 -0.29 -5.37
N VAL A 179 8.14 -1.02 -4.48
CA VAL A 179 6.79 -1.55 -4.71
C VAL A 179 5.82 -1.03 -3.66
N ASP A 180 4.76 -0.37 -4.08
CA ASP A 180 3.61 -0.07 -3.22
C ASP A 180 2.68 -1.28 -3.15
N ASN A 181 2.58 -1.87 -1.96
CA ASN A 181 1.77 -3.07 -1.72
C ASN A 181 0.48 -2.78 -0.95
N THR A 182 -0.02 -1.56 -1.03
CA THR A 182 -1.19 -1.08 -0.26
C THR A 182 -2.45 -1.90 -0.52
N PHE A 183 -2.68 -2.38 -1.75
CA PHE A 183 -3.89 -3.15 -2.10
C PHE A 183 -3.83 -4.62 -1.68
N THR A 184 -2.64 -5.15 -1.49
CA THR A 184 -2.41 -6.59 -1.32
C THR A 184 -1.54 -6.96 -0.11
N PRO A 185 -1.70 -6.27 1.07
CA PRO A 185 -0.93 -6.65 2.25
C PRO A 185 -1.25 -8.11 2.62
N MET A 186 -0.23 -8.88 3.01
CA MET A 186 -0.26 -10.34 3.25
C MET A 186 -0.54 -11.20 2.02
N ILE A 187 -1.30 -10.72 1.03
CA ILE A 187 -1.61 -11.48 -0.20
C ILE A 187 -0.35 -11.65 -1.04
N VAL A 188 0.41 -10.58 -1.20
CA VAL A 188 1.72 -10.63 -1.86
C VAL A 188 2.78 -10.14 -0.89
N SER A 189 3.97 -10.71 -0.95
CA SER A 189 5.16 -10.25 -0.21
C SER A 189 6.22 -9.82 -1.23
N PRO A 190 6.16 -8.58 -1.74
CA PRO A 190 7.05 -8.10 -2.80
C PRO A 190 8.54 -8.25 -2.47
N PHE A 191 8.95 -8.07 -1.22
CA PHE A 191 10.34 -8.26 -0.80
C PHE A 191 10.82 -9.69 -1.04
N LYS A 192 9.98 -10.70 -0.77
CA LYS A 192 10.32 -12.12 -1.04
C LYS A 192 10.39 -12.43 -2.54
N LEU A 193 9.79 -11.59 -3.37
CA LEU A 193 9.81 -11.68 -4.83
C LEU A 193 10.95 -10.87 -5.47
N GLY A 194 11.78 -10.21 -4.66
CA GLY A 194 12.96 -9.49 -5.09
C GLY A 194 12.84 -7.97 -5.11
N ALA A 195 11.71 -7.39 -4.67
CA ALA A 195 11.63 -5.95 -4.45
C ALA A 195 12.63 -5.52 -3.37
N HIS A 196 13.26 -4.38 -3.56
CA HIS A 196 14.24 -3.84 -2.61
C HIS A 196 13.59 -3.09 -1.46
N ILE A 197 12.51 -2.38 -1.76
CA ILE A 197 11.77 -1.57 -0.81
C ILE A 197 10.28 -1.76 -1.06
N VAL A 198 9.52 -1.97 0.00
CA VAL A 198 8.05 -2.09 -0.06
C VAL A 198 7.44 -0.97 0.78
N VAL A 199 6.52 -0.23 0.18
CA VAL A 199 5.80 0.84 0.87
C VAL A 199 4.32 0.49 1.05
N TYR A 200 3.72 1.03 2.10
CA TYR A 200 2.32 0.82 2.44
C TYR A 200 1.64 2.12 2.86
N SER A 201 0.42 2.34 2.39
CA SER A 201 -0.53 3.18 3.12
C SER A 201 -1.23 2.32 4.18
N MET A 202 -0.77 2.39 5.43
CA MET A 202 -1.41 1.69 6.54
C MET A 202 -2.83 2.20 6.84
N THR A 203 -3.18 3.38 6.36
CA THR A 203 -4.54 3.96 6.38
C THR A 203 -5.61 2.99 5.86
N LYS A 204 -5.21 2.07 4.96
CA LYS A 204 -6.09 1.19 4.19
C LYS A 204 -6.30 -0.15 4.93
N PHE A 205 -6.10 -1.27 4.24
CA PHE A 205 -6.37 -2.61 4.80
C PHE A 205 -5.63 -2.89 6.12
N ILE A 206 -4.38 -2.42 6.28
CA ILE A 206 -3.59 -2.71 7.49
C ILE A 206 -4.32 -2.20 8.73
N ASN A 207 -4.72 -0.93 8.75
CA ASN A 207 -5.52 -0.37 9.84
C ASN A 207 -6.98 -0.85 9.79
N GLY A 208 -7.64 -0.77 8.63
CA GLY A 208 -8.99 -1.26 8.39
C GLY A 208 -10.12 -0.52 9.11
N LYS A 209 -9.84 0.61 9.75
CA LYS A 209 -10.81 1.37 10.58
C LYS A 209 -11.18 2.74 10.02
N ASN A 210 -10.45 3.25 8.99
CA ASN A 210 -10.64 4.59 8.44
C ASN A 210 -10.59 5.74 9.47
N ASP A 211 -9.87 5.56 10.58
CA ASP A 211 -9.80 6.50 11.70
C ASP A 211 -8.44 7.19 11.84
N CYS A 212 -7.47 6.82 11.02
CA CYS A 212 -6.16 7.47 11.00
C CYS A 212 -5.47 7.34 9.63
N VAL A 213 -4.53 8.22 9.40
CA VAL A 213 -3.64 8.22 8.24
C VAL A 213 -2.25 7.78 8.71
N ALA A 214 -1.65 6.79 8.01
CA ALA A 214 -0.34 6.26 8.36
C ALA A 214 0.32 5.59 7.14
N GLY A 215 1.65 5.46 7.18
CA GLY A 215 2.43 4.77 6.15
C GLY A 215 3.56 3.94 6.75
N ALA A 216 4.09 3.02 5.94
CA ALA A 216 5.24 2.20 6.31
C ALA A 216 6.20 2.02 5.13
N ILE A 217 7.48 1.86 5.45
CA ILE A 217 8.57 1.53 4.54
C ILE A 217 9.22 0.26 5.09
N CYS A 218 9.24 -0.82 4.32
CA CYS A 218 9.86 -2.11 4.69
C CYS A 218 11.02 -2.36 3.74
N ALA A 219 12.23 -2.60 4.27
CA ALA A 219 13.44 -2.74 3.46
C ALA A 219 14.55 -3.49 4.21
N ASP A 220 15.76 -3.50 3.62
CA ASP A 220 16.98 -3.87 4.32
C ASP A 220 17.29 -2.87 5.46
N GLU A 221 18.10 -3.33 6.42
CA GLU A 221 18.45 -2.55 7.61
C GLU A 221 19.22 -1.27 7.24
N ASP A 222 20.13 -1.37 6.29
CA ASP A 222 20.97 -0.24 5.84
C ASP A 222 20.11 0.90 5.28
N PHE A 223 19.10 0.60 4.48
CA PHE A 223 18.20 1.63 3.95
C PHE A 223 17.36 2.27 5.06
N ILE A 224 16.86 1.47 6.00
CA ILE A 224 16.08 2.00 7.14
C ILE A 224 16.94 2.89 8.03
N LEU A 225 18.20 2.53 8.27
CA LEU A 225 19.16 3.37 9.00
C LEU A 225 19.45 4.68 8.26
N GLN A 226 19.59 4.64 6.93
CA GLN A 226 19.76 5.87 6.12
C GLN A 226 18.59 6.84 6.26
N LEU A 227 17.35 6.34 6.33
CA LEU A 227 16.16 7.19 6.53
C LEU A 227 16.19 7.97 7.85
N SER A 228 16.82 7.40 8.88
CA SER A 228 16.92 7.96 10.23
C SER A 228 18.19 8.74 10.50
N ASP A 229 19.13 8.83 9.55
CA ASP A 229 20.38 9.57 9.71
C ASP A 229 20.11 11.06 9.99
N VAL A 230 20.79 11.59 11.02
CA VAL A 230 20.54 12.95 11.52
C VAL A 230 20.96 14.05 10.54
N ASN A 231 21.82 13.76 9.56
CA ASN A 231 22.35 14.71 8.61
C ASN A 231 21.70 14.61 7.22
N THR A 232 21.30 13.40 6.81
CA THR A 232 20.89 13.09 5.43
C THR A 232 19.60 12.32 5.32
N GLY A 233 19.08 11.79 6.44
CA GLY A 233 17.90 10.94 6.46
C GLY A 233 16.61 11.71 6.20
N THR A 234 15.88 11.37 5.15
CA THR A 234 14.64 12.06 4.78
C THR A 234 13.56 11.93 5.85
N SER A 235 13.45 10.79 6.52
CA SER A 235 12.47 10.63 7.60
C SER A 235 12.84 11.45 8.84
N MET A 236 14.13 11.56 9.13
CA MET A 236 14.62 12.39 10.24
C MET A 236 14.45 13.88 9.97
N LEU A 237 14.81 14.34 8.77
CA LEU A 237 14.86 15.77 8.43
C LEU A 237 13.50 16.33 8.03
N LEU A 238 12.67 15.57 7.27
CA LEU A 238 11.32 15.99 6.88
C LEU A 238 10.28 15.73 7.97
N GLY A 239 10.56 14.81 8.90
CA GLY A 239 9.83 14.60 10.12
C GLY A 239 8.39 14.09 10.01
N PRO A 240 8.05 13.14 9.11
CA PRO A 240 6.70 12.59 9.00
C PRO A 240 6.41 11.54 10.10
N VAL A 241 6.47 11.96 11.35
CA VAL A 241 6.38 11.09 12.52
C VAL A 241 4.96 10.58 12.71
N LEU A 242 4.81 9.28 12.86
CA LEU A 242 3.55 8.67 13.27
C LEU A 242 3.37 8.83 14.79
N ASP A 243 2.18 9.23 15.19
CA ASP A 243 1.78 9.36 16.58
C ASP A 243 1.79 7.99 17.29
N PRO A 244 2.34 7.86 18.53
CA PRO A 244 2.45 6.59 19.25
C PRO A 244 1.10 5.95 19.60
N LEU A 245 0.05 6.73 19.84
CA LEU A 245 -1.31 6.20 20.04
C LEU A 245 -1.83 5.54 18.77
N ARG A 246 -1.56 6.14 17.60
CA ARG A 246 -1.93 5.58 16.30
C ARG A 246 -1.12 4.32 16.00
N SER A 247 0.17 4.31 16.30
CA SER A 247 1.01 3.12 16.16
C SER A 247 0.48 1.94 16.98
N SER A 248 0.14 2.15 18.24
CA SER A 248 -0.46 1.11 19.09
C SER A 248 -1.81 0.62 18.55
N SER A 249 -2.66 1.54 18.06
CA SER A 249 -3.95 1.18 17.46
C SER A 249 -3.78 0.31 16.21
N ILE A 250 -2.87 0.71 15.31
CA ILE A 250 -2.59 -0.01 14.06
C ILE A 250 -1.98 -1.38 14.37
N LEU A 251 -1.08 -1.48 15.34
CA LEU A 251 -0.51 -2.76 15.77
C LEU A 251 -1.59 -3.77 16.19
N LYS A 252 -2.56 -3.33 16.99
CA LYS A 252 -3.71 -4.19 17.39
C LYS A 252 -4.54 -4.61 16.17
N ASN A 253 -4.77 -3.71 15.23
CA ASN A 253 -5.52 -4.01 14.00
C ASN A 253 -4.75 -4.96 13.07
N LEU A 254 -3.42 -4.88 13.06
CA LEU A 254 -2.55 -5.77 12.28
C LEU A 254 -2.69 -7.25 12.72
N HIS A 255 -2.93 -7.51 14.00
CA HIS A 255 -3.10 -8.88 14.51
C HIS A 255 -4.27 -9.64 13.86
N THR A 256 -5.29 -8.94 13.36
CA THR A 256 -6.45 -9.55 12.70
C THR A 256 -6.44 -9.33 11.17
N LEU A 257 -5.38 -8.76 10.62
CA LEU A 257 -5.32 -8.42 9.20
C LEU A 257 -5.52 -9.66 8.31
N HIS A 258 -4.93 -10.80 8.65
CA HIS A 258 -5.05 -12.04 7.89
C HIS A 258 -6.50 -12.51 7.74
N ILE A 259 -7.29 -12.46 8.83
CA ILE A 259 -8.73 -12.83 8.82
C ILE A 259 -9.51 -11.84 7.93
N ARG A 260 -9.20 -10.54 8.05
CA ARG A 260 -9.87 -9.50 7.27
C ARG A 260 -9.56 -9.63 5.78
N MET A 261 -8.29 -9.87 5.41
CA MET A 261 -7.90 -10.03 4.01
C MET A 261 -8.54 -11.26 3.37
N GLN A 262 -8.63 -12.37 4.09
CA GLN A 262 -9.35 -13.55 3.63
C GLN A 262 -10.83 -13.23 3.38
N LYS A 263 -11.50 -12.60 4.33
CA LYS A 263 -12.93 -12.26 4.20
C LYS A 263 -13.19 -11.23 3.09
N HIS A 264 -12.35 -10.18 2.97
CA HIS A 264 -12.42 -9.25 1.85
C HIS A 264 -12.30 -9.97 0.49
N SER A 265 -11.34 -10.90 0.38
CA SER A 265 -11.11 -11.67 -0.86
C SER A 265 -12.26 -12.62 -1.18
N GLU A 266 -12.80 -13.33 -0.19
CA GLU A 266 -13.97 -14.22 -0.36
C GLU A 266 -15.19 -13.44 -0.86
N ASN A 267 -15.50 -12.33 -0.20
CA ASN A 267 -16.63 -11.48 -0.57
C ASN A 267 -16.45 -10.86 -1.96
N ALA A 268 -15.23 -10.40 -2.28
CA ALA A 268 -14.94 -9.83 -3.60
C ALA A 268 -15.06 -10.88 -4.71
N LEU A 269 -14.53 -12.08 -4.51
CA LEU A 269 -14.66 -13.16 -5.49
C LEU A 269 -16.14 -13.51 -5.74
N TYR A 270 -16.92 -13.64 -4.67
CA TYR A 270 -18.35 -13.91 -4.78
C TYR A 270 -19.05 -12.84 -5.62
N LEU A 271 -18.87 -11.57 -5.27
CA LEU A 271 -19.50 -10.46 -6.01
C LEU A 271 -19.05 -10.41 -7.47
N ALA A 272 -17.74 -10.55 -7.73
CA ALA A 272 -17.20 -10.50 -9.09
C ALA A 272 -17.80 -11.57 -10.00
N GLN A 273 -17.95 -12.81 -9.50
CA GLN A 273 -18.60 -13.90 -10.23
C GLN A 273 -20.09 -13.61 -10.49
N ARG A 274 -20.81 -13.12 -9.48
CA ARG A 274 -22.25 -12.80 -9.60
C ARG A 274 -22.52 -11.60 -10.49
N PHE A 275 -21.63 -10.62 -10.56
CA PHE A 275 -21.76 -9.49 -11.47
C PHE A 275 -21.74 -9.93 -12.93
N GLN A 276 -20.95 -10.94 -13.28
CA GLN A 276 -20.96 -11.50 -14.65
C GLN A 276 -22.32 -12.12 -15.01
N GLU A 277 -23.01 -12.77 -14.05
CA GLU A 277 -24.33 -13.39 -14.27
C GLU A 277 -25.42 -12.36 -14.64
N ILE A 278 -25.29 -11.11 -14.21
CA ILE A 278 -26.23 -10.01 -14.52
C ILE A 278 -25.72 -9.10 -15.67
N GLY A 279 -24.64 -9.48 -16.34
CA GLY A 279 -24.08 -8.74 -17.47
C GLY A 279 -23.18 -7.54 -17.07
N LEU A 280 -22.87 -7.38 -15.79
CA LEU A 280 -21.88 -6.39 -15.34
C LEU A 280 -20.46 -6.91 -15.59
N LYS A 281 -19.71 -6.19 -16.43
CA LYS A 281 -18.30 -6.50 -16.66
C LYS A 281 -17.47 -6.15 -15.44
N SER A 282 -17.18 -7.15 -14.62
CA SER A 282 -16.31 -6.99 -13.45
C SER A 282 -14.86 -7.27 -13.82
N ASN A 283 -13.96 -6.39 -13.42
CA ASN A 283 -12.53 -6.57 -13.48
C ASN A 283 -12.03 -6.94 -12.09
N TYR A 284 -11.57 -8.18 -11.92
CA TYR A 284 -11.11 -8.73 -10.64
C TYR A 284 -10.05 -9.82 -10.88
N PRO A 285 -8.85 -9.73 -10.31
CA PRO A 285 -7.77 -10.69 -10.58
C PRO A 285 -8.06 -12.14 -10.17
N GLY A 286 -9.07 -12.36 -9.32
CA GLY A 286 -9.53 -13.69 -8.94
C GLY A 286 -10.40 -14.40 -10.00
N LEU A 287 -10.84 -13.71 -11.05
CA LEU A 287 -11.56 -14.31 -12.16
C LEU A 287 -10.58 -14.91 -13.17
N PRO A 288 -10.81 -16.14 -13.69
CA PRO A 288 -9.92 -16.77 -14.67
C PRO A 288 -9.72 -15.96 -15.95
N GLU A 289 -10.71 -15.16 -16.33
CA GLU A 289 -10.68 -14.31 -17.52
C GLU A 289 -9.84 -13.05 -17.36
N HIS A 290 -9.43 -12.71 -16.12
CA HIS A 290 -8.58 -11.55 -15.89
C HIS A 290 -7.19 -11.78 -16.48
N LYS A 291 -6.69 -10.81 -17.24
CA LYS A 291 -5.42 -10.87 -17.97
C LYS A 291 -4.24 -11.33 -17.11
N SER A 292 -4.21 -10.93 -15.85
CA SER A 292 -3.10 -11.22 -14.94
C SER A 292 -3.45 -12.32 -13.92
N HIS A 293 -4.51 -13.10 -14.11
CA HIS A 293 -4.94 -14.13 -13.15
C HIS A 293 -3.84 -15.14 -12.83
N ASP A 294 -3.21 -15.70 -13.87
CA ASP A 294 -2.16 -16.71 -13.72
C ASP A 294 -0.90 -16.14 -13.06
N LEU A 295 -0.51 -14.92 -13.43
CA LEU A 295 0.60 -14.21 -12.80
C LEU A 295 0.32 -14.01 -11.31
N PHE A 296 -0.85 -13.48 -10.97
CA PHE A 296 -1.19 -13.19 -9.57
C PHE A 296 -1.26 -14.48 -8.74
N THR A 297 -1.88 -15.53 -9.29
CA THR A 297 -1.92 -16.87 -8.65
C THR A 297 -0.53 -17.42 -8.35
N ARG A 298 0.44 -17.17 -9.25
CA ARG A 298 1.83 -17.62 -9.10
C ARG A 298 2.61 -16.88 -8.03
N ILE A 299 2.38 -15.55 -7.88
CA ILE A 299 3.15 -14.68 -7.00
C ILE A 299 2.54 -14.49 -5.60
N MET A 300 1.24 -14.83 -5.42
CA MET A 300 0.55 -14.63 -4.16
C MET A 300 0.94 -15.65 -3.08
N ASN A 301 0.82 -15.24 -1.83
CA ASN A 301 0.86 -16.13 -0.68
C ASN A 301 -0.45 -16.95 -0.64
N LYS A 302 -0.33 -18.26 -0.45
CA LYS A 302 -1.50 -19.15 -0.42
C LYS A 302 -2.42 -18.87 0.77
N GLY A 303 -3.71 -18.95 0.55
CA GLY A 303 -4.73 -18.87 1.61
C GLY A 303 -5.30 -17.48 1.90
N PHE A 304 -4.83 -16.42 1.21
CA PHE A 304 -5.35 -15.06 1.42
C PHE A 304 -6.28 -14.57 0.30
N GLY A 305 -6.38 -15.32 -0.81
CA GLY A 305 -7.21 -14.98 -1.97
C GLY A 305 -6.62 -13.83 -2.80
N TYR A 306 -7.49 -13.16 -3.58
CA TYR A 306 -7.09 -12.21 -4.63
C TYR A 306 -7.34 -10.73 -4.26
N GLY A 307 -7.64 -10.46 -2.99
CA GLY A 307 -7.87 -9.10 -2.48
C GLY A 307 -9.32 -8.64 -2.53
N GLY A 308 -9.57 -7.49 -1.92
CA GLY A 308 -10.91 -6.94 -1.73
C GLY A 308 -11.30 -5.86 -2.75
N MET A 309 -10.58 -5.71 -3.86
CA MET A 309 -10.81 -4.64 -4.83
C MET A 309 -11.44 -5.20 -6.10
N ILE A 310 -12.55 -4.60 -6.54
CA ILE A 310 -13.22 -4.90 -7.82
C ILE A 310 -13.41 -3.57 -8.56
N SER A 311 -13.32 -3.57 -9.88
CA SER A 311 -13.85 -2.48 -10.69
C SER A 311 -14.89 -2.98 -11.69
N ILE A 312 -15.93 -2.16 -11.93
CA ILE A 312 -16.96 -2.41 -12.94
C ILE A 312 -17.05 -1.20 -13.86
N ASP A 313 -17.39 -1.44 -15.11
CA ASP A 313 -17.57 -0.38 -16.09
C ASP A 313 -19.06 -0.15 -16.37
N MET A 314 -19.56 1.02 -15.98
CA MET A 314 -20.94 1.47 -16.22
C MET A 314 -21.06 2.29 -17.51
N GLU A 315 -19.99 2.33 -18.34
CA GLU A 315 -19.89 3.06 -19.62
C GLU A 315 -19.91 4.60 -19.45
N THR A 316 -20.82 5.14 -18.66
CA THR A 316 -20.96 6.59 -18.45
C THR A 316 -20.92 6.99 -16.99
N SER A 317 -20.43 8.20 -16.71
CA SER A 317 -20.45 8.79 -15.35
C SER A 317 -21.86 8.86 -14.76
N GLU A 318 -22.87 9.11 -15.60
CA GLU A 318 -24.27 9.22 -15.15
C GLU A 318 -24.78 7.91 -14.57
N LYS A 319 -24.62 6.80 -15.32
CA LYS A 319 -24.98 5.45 -14.82
C LYS A 319 -24.18 5.06 -13.59
N ALA A 320 -22.90 5.35 -13.56
CA ALA A 320 -22.03 5.08 -12.43
C ALA A 320 -22.49 5.82 -11.17
N ASN A 321 -22.75 7.12 -11.28
CA ASN A 321 -23.22 7.95 -10.17
C ASN A 321 -24.57 7.48 -9.66
N LYS A 322 -25.52 7.21 -10.57
CA LYS A 322 -26.85 6.73 -10.20
C LYS A 322 -26.80 5.39 -9.47
N LEU A 323 -25.98 4.45 -9.95
CA LEU A 323 -25.78 3.16 -9.28
C LEU A 323 -25.23 3.35 -7.86
N MET A 324 -24.18 4.17 -7.70
CA MET A 324 -23.56 4.42 -6.40
C MET A 324 -24.51 5.10 -5.39
N GLU A 325 -25.32 6.04 -5.86
CA GLU A 325 -26.35 6.71 -5.03
C GLU A 325 -27.39 5.71 -4.54
N LEU A 326 -27.96 4.89 -5.44
CA LEU A 326 -28.91 3.84 -5.09
C LEU A 326 -28.32 2.81 -4.11
N MET A 327 -27.08 2.37 -4.33
CA MET A 327 -26.39 1.45 -3.41
C MET A 327 -26.19 2.05 -2.03
N GLN A 328 -25.90 3.36 -1.94
CA GLN A 328 -25.79 4.05 -0.65
C GLN A 328 -27.13 4.19 0.06
N GLU A 329 -28.20 4.50 -0.67
CA GLU A 329 -29.58 4.58 -0.15
C GLU A 329 -30.04 3.22 0.38
N GLU A 330 -29.78 2.12 -0.33
CA GLU A 330 -30.10 0.75 0.09
C GLU A 330 -29.14 0.23 1.19
N GLY A 331 -28.18 1.01 1.63
CA GLY A 331 -27.26 0.66 2.73
C GLY A 331 -26.18 -0.35 2.39
N VAL A 332 -25.93 -0.64 1.11
CA VAL A 332 -24.85 -1.52 0.64
C VAL A 332 -23.49 -1.03 1.10
N GLY A 333 -23.23 0.28 1.00
CA GLY A 333 -21.91 0.83 1.30
C GLY A 333 -21.93 2.35 1.38
N TYR A 334 -20.74 2.95 1.24
CA TYR A 334 -20.58 4.40 1.24
C TYR A 334 -19.89 4.90 -0.03
N LEU A 335 -20.37 6.01 -0.56
CA LEU A 335 -19.64 6.83 -1.53
C LEU A 335 -18.44 7.46 -0.82
N ALA A 336 -17.27 6.86 -0.99
CA ALA A 336 -16.05 7.29 -0.30
C ALA A 336 -14.78 6.92 -1.05
N VAL A 337 -13.77 7.78 -0.95
CA VAL A 337 -12.48 7.64 -1.63
C VAL A 337 -11.44 6.78 -0.89
N SER A 338 -11.79 5.97 0.08
CA SER A 338 -10.86 5.09 0.79
C SER A 338 -11.03 3.62 0.36
N LEU A 339 -10.40 2.71 1.08
CA LEU A 339 -10.52 1.26 0.89
C LEU A 339 -10.11 0.50 2.15
N GLY A 340 -10.41 -0.80 2.20
CA GLY A 340 -10.02 -1.68 3.30
C GLY A 340 -10.87 -1.55 4.57
N TYR A 341 -12.02 -0.89 4.49
CA TYR A 341 -12.94 -0.71 5.60
C TYR A 341 -13.88 -1.91 5.75
N PHE A 342 -14.46 -2.08 6.93
CA PHE A 342 -15.37 -3.22 7.19
C PHE A 342 -16.64 -3.16 6.34
N LYS A 343 -17.12 -1.96 5.96
CA LYS A 343 -18.25 -1.76 5.07
C LYS A 343 -17.75 -1.44 3.66
N THR A 344 -18.44 -1.90 2.64
CA THR A 344 -18.09 -1.65 1.24
C THR A 344 -18.02 -0.15 0.95
N LEU A 345 -16.95 0.27 0.27
CA LEU A 345 -16.75 1.64 -0.22
C LEU A 345 -16.70 1.61 -1.74
N PHE A 346 -17.32 2.60 -2.38
CA PHE A 346 -17.30 2.73 -3.83
C PHE A 346 -17.09 4.17 -4.28
N SER A 347 -16.45 4.33 -5.42
CA SER A 347 -16.17 5.64 -6.02
C SER A 347 -16.01 5.54 -7.53
N ASN A 348 -16.37 6.60 -8.26
CA ASN A 348 -15.99 6.77 -9.66
C ASN A 348 -14.52 7.19 -9.73
N SER A 349 -13.67 6.29 -10.20
CA SER A 349 -12.21 6.45 -10.12
C SER A 349 -11.67 7.59 -10.98
N GLY A 350 -12.18 7.77 -12.19
CA GLY A 350 -11.71 8.82 -13.10
C GLY A 350 -12.00 10.24 -12.61
N LYS A 351 -13.09 10.41 -11.86
CA LYS A 351 -13.52 11.70 -11.32
C LYS A 351 -13.11 11.94 -9.86
N SER A 352 -12.46 10.95 -9.20
CA SER A 352 -12.06 11.04 -7.79
C SER A 352 -10.61 10.65 -7.56
N THR A 353 -10.29 9.36 -7.45
CA THR A 353 -8.98 8.87 -7.01
C THR A 353 -7.88 8.93 -8.07
N SER A 354 -8.21 9.26 -9.31
CA SER A 354 -7.30 9.44 -10.43
C SER A 354 -7.55 10.75 -11.19
N SER A 355 -8.19 11.73 -10.53
CA SER A 355 -8.47 13.05 -11.11
C SER A 355 -7.21 13.86 -11.43
N GLU A 356 -6.07 13.51 -10.82
CA GLU A 356 -4.76 14.11 -11.08
C GLU A 356 -4.12 13.61 -12.38
N VAL A 357 -4.60 12.49 -12.93
CA VAL A 357 -4.14 11.93 -14.20
C VAL A 357 -4.88 12.62 -15.35
N PRO A 358 -4.18 13.19 -16.35
CA PRO A 358 -4.81 13.83 -17.51
C PRO A 358 -5.77 12.87 -18.24
N GLU A 359 -6.88 13.41 -18.78
CA GLU A 359 -7.95 12.59 -19.39
C GLU A 359 -7.48 11.79 -20.63
N ASP A 360 -6.53 12.31 -21.38
CA ASP A 360 -5.92 11.61 -22.51
C ASP A 360 -5.12 10.38 -22.04
N ILE A 361 -4.42 10.49 -20.92
CA ILE A 361 -3.71 9.38 -20.29
C ILE A 361 -4.72 8.39 -19.71
N GLN A 362 -5.78 8.85 -19.02
CA GLN A 362 -6.83 7.96 -18.50
C GLN A 362 -7.44 7.12 -19.64
N ARG A 363 -7.75 7.74 -20.78
CA ARG A 363 -8.28 7.05 -21.96
C ARG A 363 -7.27 6.06 -22.56
N ALA A 364 -6.00 6.44 -22.62
CA ALA A 364 -4.93 5.53 -23.08
C ALA A 364 -4.75 4.31 -22.18
N MET A 365 -5.06 4.45 -20.88
CA MET A 365 -5.07 3.35 -19.89
C MET A 365 -6.33 2.48 -19.99
N GLY A 366 -7.32 2.83 -20.82
CA GLY A 366 -8.59 2.12 -20.92
C GLY A 366 -9.59 2.45 -19.81
N MET A 367 -9.39 3.56 -19.09
CA MET A 367 -10.36 4.03 -18.09
C MET A 367 -11.56 4.66 -18.77
N SER A 368 -12.75 4.08 -18.56
CA SER A 368 -14.01 4.71 -18.94
C SER A 368 -14.43 5.76 -17.92
N GLU A 369 -15.27 6.71 -18.34
CA GLU A 369 -15.90 7.68 -17.44
C GLU A 369 -16.83 7.02 -16.42
N GLY A 370 -17.34 5.83 -16.73
CA GLY A 370 -18.24 5.03 -15.89
C GLY A 370 -17.52 4.02 -14.99
N LEU A 371 -16.19 4.09 -14.83
CA LEU A 371 -15.44 3.12 -14.03
C LEU A 371 -15.71 3.31 -12.53
N VAL A 372 -16.46 2.38 -11.95
CA VAL A 372 -16.73 2.31 -10.50
C VAL A 372 -15.78 1.30 -9.86
N ARG A 373 -15.03 1.76 -8.86
CA ARG A 373 -14.17 0.93 -8.03
C ARG A 373 -14.87 0.60 -6.72
N PHE A 374 -14.88 -0.68 -6.37
CA PHE A 374 -15.35 -1.19 -5.09
C PHE A 374 -14.16 -1.60 -4.22
N SER A 375 -14.17 -1.18 -2.97
CA SER A 375 -13.46 -1.84 -1.89
C SER A 375 -14.49 -2.65 -1.11
N VAL A 376 -14.55 -3.93 -1.37
CA VAL A 376 -15.57 -4.83 -0.81
C VAL A 376 -15.36 -5.00 0.68
N GLY A 377 -16.44 -4.88 1.46
CA GLY A 377 -16.43 -4.94 2.92
C GLY A 377 -16.33 -6.36 3.49
N LEU A 378 -16.46 -6.44 4.81
CA LEU A 378 -16.44 -7.68 5.60
C LEU A 378 -17.86 -8.19 5.84
N ASP A 379 -18.75 -8.00 4.87
CA ASP A 379 -20.15 -8.38 5.00
C ASP A 379 -20.27 -9.87 5.41
N HIS A 380 -21.03 -10.11 6.46
CA HIS A 380 -21.30 -11.48 6.92
C HIS A 380 -22.19 -12.22 5.91
N ASP A 381 -23.26 -11.56 5.47
CA ASP A 381 -24.16 -12.07 4.43
C ASP A 381 -23.90 -11.34 3.10
N ILE A 382 -22.92 -11.82 2.36
CA ILE A 382 -22.57 -11.25 1.05
C ILE A 382 -23.64 -11.55 -0.01
N CYS A 383 -24.48 -12.58 0.19
CA CYS A 383 -25.60 -12.88 -0.70
C CYS A 383 -26.65 -11.77 -0.65
N LEU A 384 -26.99 -11.30 0.56
CA LEU A 384 -27.87 -10.15 0.74
C LEU A 384 -27.31 -8.90 0.09
N THR A 385 -26.02 -8.62 0.30
CA THR A 385 -25.33 -7.48 -0.32
C THR A 385 -25.43 -7.55 -1.85
N TYR A 386 -25.22 -8.71 -2.44
CA TYR A 386 -25.40 -8.93 -3.88
C TYR A 386 -26.83 -8.65 -4.36
N GLU A 387 -27.86 -9.18 -3.68
CA GLU A 387 -29.25 -8.95 -4.08
C GLU A 387 -29.64 -7.46 -4.01
N LEU A 388 -29.11 -6.72 -3.04
CA LEU A 388 -29.30 -5.25 -2.97
C LEU A 388 -28.59 -4.54 -4.15
N ILE A 389 -27.35 -4.89 -4.47
CA ILE A 389 -26.63 -4.35 -5.63
C ILE A 389 -27.40 -4.64 -6.93
N LYS A 390 -27.84 -5.87 -7.11
CA LYS A 390 -28.62 -6.32 -8.27
C LYS A 390 -29.94 -5.54 -8.40
N LYS A 391 -30.65 -5.33 -7.28
CA LYS A 391 -31.85 -4.48 -7.24
C LYS A 391 -31.53 -3.05 -7.72
N CYS A 392 -30.46 -2.43 -7.24
CA CYS A 392 -30.02 -1.11 -7.66
C CYS A 392 -29.67 -1.07 -9.16
N PHE A 393 -28.97 -2.10 -9.64
CA PHE A 393 -28.57 -2.19 -11.05
C PHE A 393 -29.78 -2.25 -12.01
N TYR A 394 -30.84 -2.97 -11.63
CA TYR A 394 -32.06 -3.04 -12.46
C TYR A 394 -32.95 -1.79 -12.38
N GLN A 395 -32.58 -0.78 -11.61
CA GLN A 395 -33.28 0.52 -11.54
C GLN A 395 -32.60 1.60 -12.41
N LEU A 396 -31.54 1.25 -13.13
CA LEU A 396 -30.84 2.15 -14.05
C LEU A 396 -31.54 2.19 -15.40
#